data_835774d38b869f49f9874e744836b859
#
_entry.id   835774d38b869f49f9874e744836b859
#
_cell.length_a   1.000
_cell.length_b   1.000
_cell.length_c   1.000
_cell.angle_alpha   90.00
_cell.angle_beta   90.00
_cell.angle_gamma   90.00
#
_symmetry.space_group_name_H-M   'P 1'
#
loop_
_entity.id
_entity.type
_entity.pdbx_description
1 polymer ?
#
loop_
_entity_poly.entity_id
_entity_poly.type
_entity_poly.pdbx_seq_one_letter_code
_entity_poly.pdbx_strand_id
1 'polypeptide(L)'
;MIAQRLRHLAAVCLATICMTTESYAQASDLEFVTVERPPFAMSGEDAPSGFAIDLMTEIATEMGQTVSFEVVDSFPAMLQMVETAQVDGAIANISITRDRESRMDFSQPIYHGGLRIMVPRDQEGVSIWSTLISLDLALAILAAFALLLGGGMLMWFFERDKQPYFEGDAKQAMFPAFWWALNLVVNGGFEERMPRSVFGRLFGTFLVISSLFVVSVFVAHITASITVSAISGSIHSVTDLDGKRVGTTEESTASIFLEDRGMVYSGYDSLDALLGDFEQGELDAVIFDGPILAHYAQNDGARYGEVLDSVFRPESYGIALPTGTPLREDINVALLRLIETGVYSDLSVKWFGGPR
;
A
#
# COMPACT_ATOMS: atom_id res chain seq x y z
N MET A 1 91.74 13.95 8.04
CA MET A 1 90.69 14.96 7.85
C MET A 1 89.65 14.56 6.76
N ILE A 2 90.04 13.99 5.65
CA ILE A 2 89.12 13.60 4.54
C ILE A 2 88.18 12.44 4.93
N ALA A 3 88.63 11.41 5.65
CA ALA A 3 87.85 10.28 6.07
C ALA A 3 86.69 10.61 7.10
N GLN A 4 86.91 11.62 7.90
CA GLN A 4 85.93 12.10 8.87
C GLN A 4 84.78 12.92 8.20
N ARG A 5 85.09 13.67 7.16
CA ARG A 5 84.10 14.42 6.36
C ARG A 5 83.23 13.48 5.53
N LEU A 6 83.72 12.36 5.01
CA LEU A 6 82.94 11.35 4.30
C LEU A 6 81.95 10.60 5.25
N ARG A 7 82.35 10.35 6.50
CA ARG A 7 81.43 9.75 7.50
C ARG A 7 80.26 10.66 7.89
N HIS A 8 80.54 11.97 8.00
CA HIS A 8 79.46 12.93 8.29
C HIS A 8 78.53 13.15 7.08
N LEU A 9 79.01 13.13 5.82
CA LEU A 9 78.16 13.15 4.63
C LEU A 9 77.30 11.90 4.49
N ALA A 10 77.85 10.71 4.74
CA ALA A 10 77.10 9.47 4.73
C ALA A 10 76.03 9.41 5.84
N ALA A 11 76.29 9.96 7.02
CA ALA A 11 75.33 10.01 8.12
C ALA A 11 74.17 11.01 7.83
N VAL A 12 74.47 12.13 7.16
CA VAL A 12 73.44 13.15 6.76
C VAL A 12 72.56 12.57 5.63
N CYS A 13 73.13 11.90 4.63
CA CYS A 13 72.36 11.24 3.59
C CYS A 13 71.48 10.08 4.12
N LEU A 14 71.94 9.31 5.11
CA LEU A 14 71.14 8.25 5.75
C LEU A 14 70.00 8.84 6.59
N ALA A 15 70.25 9.99 7.27
CA ALA A 15 69.20 10.65 8.05
C ALA A 15 68.10 11.32 7.16
N THR A 16 68.49 11.76 5.94
CA THR A 16 67.51 12.36 4.99
C THR A 16 66.66 11.29 4.28
N ILE A 17 67.17 10.03 4.13
CA ILE A 17 66.40 8.94 3.54
C ILE A 17 65.40 8.32 4.54
N CYS A 18 65.63 8.47 5.86
CA CYS A 18 64.67 7.99 6.88
C CYS A 18 63.50 8.95 7.18
N MET A 19 63.42 10.11 6.53
CA MET A 19 62.31 11.06 6.75
C MET A 19 61.26 11.13 5.60
N THR A 20 61.35 10.25 4.61
CA THR A 20 60.20 9.94 3.77
C THR A 20 59.37 8.87 4.49
N THR A 21 58.81 9.20 5.65
CA THR A 21 57.60 8.54 6.11
C THR A 21 56.59 8.88 5.05
N GLU A 22 56.26 7.89 4.22
CA GLU A 22 55.01 7.91 3.52
C GLU A 22 53.94 8.15 4.58
N SER A 23 53.39 9.38 4.56
CA SER A 23 52.15 9.66 5.23
C SER A 23 51.16 8.79 4.47
N TYR A 24 50.98 7.56 4.92
CA TYR A 24 49.76 6.87 4.60
C TYR A 24 48.69 7.83 5.09
N ALA A 25 47.99 8.44 4.16
CA ALA A 25 46.77 9.15 4.46
C ALA A 25 45.92 8.14 5.21
N GLN A 26 45.78 8.32 6.51
CA GLN A 26 44.92 7.55 7.34
C GLN A 26 43.55 7.72 6.70
N ALA A 27 43.02 6.65 6.09
CA ALA A 27 41.68 6.68 5.53
C ALA A 27 40.79 7.26 6.62
N SER A 28 40.23 8.45 6.40
CA SER A 28 39.29 9.03 7.35
C SER A 28 38.06 8.15 7.32
N ASP A 29 37.69 7.60 8.48
CA ASP A 29 36.40 6.92 8.61
C ASP A 29 35.30 7.95 8.50
N LEU A 30 34.42 7.79 7.53
CA LEU A 30 33.21 8.59 7.43
C LEU A 30 32.16 8.05 8.40
N GLU A 31 31.53 8.93 9.15
CA GLU A 31 30.45 8.60 10.08
C GLU A 31 29.11 9.00 9.48
N PHE A 32 28.33 8.03 9.05
CA PHE A 32 27.01 8.24 8.45
C PHE A 32 25.91 7.72 9.37
N VAL A 33 24.79 8.42 9.38
CA VAL A 33 23.59 8.01 10.09
C VAL A 33 22.51 7.55 9.11
N THR A 34 21.73 6.57 9.52
CA THR A 34 20.59 6.05 8.75
C THR A 34 19.42 5.71 9.67
N VAL A 35 18.25 5.46 9.09
CA VAL A 35 17.05 5.02 9.79
C VAL A 35 16.50 3.78 9.10
N GLU A 36 15.86 2.90 9.86
CA GLU A 36 15.28 1.69 9.29
C GLU A 36 14.19 2.01 8.27
N ARG A 37 14.47 1.67 7.00
CA ARG A 37 13.64 1.94 5.82
C ARG A 37 13.91 0.88 4.73
N PRO A 38 13.41 -0.36 4.88
CA PRO A 38 13.58 -1.40 3.85
C PRO A 38 13.00 -0.94 2.49
N PRO A 39 13.69 -1.19 1.37
CA PRO A 39 14.98 -1.86 1.19
C PRO A 39 16.20 -0.93 1.19
N PHE A 40 16.07 0.34 1.57
CA PHE A 40 17.18 1.31 1.56
C PHE A 40 18.16 1.05 2.70
N ALA A 41 17.66 0.89 3.91
CA ALA A 41 18.43 0.54 5.09
C ALA A 41 17.63 -0.41 5.98
N MET A 42 18.26 -1.47 6.43
CA MET A 42 17.71 -2.50 7.31
C MET A 42 18.69 -2.78 8.42
N SER A 43 18.21 -2.90 9.64
CA SER A 43 19.02 -3.34 10.78
C SER A 43 19.45 -4.80 10.58
N GLY A 44 20.69 -5.12 10.95
CA GLY A 44 21.23 -6.48 10.90
C GLY A 44 21.92 -6.82 12.22
N GLU A 45 22.14 -8.11 12.48
CA GLU A 45 22.80 -8.57 13.72
C GLU A 45 24.24 -8.03 13.87
N ASP A 46 25.01 -7.97 12.78
CA ASP A 46 26.40 -7.52 12.79
C ASP A 46 26.57 -6.12 12.21
N ALA A 47 25.83 -5.77 11.15
CA ALA A 47 25.89 -4.48 10.46
C ALA A 47 24.60 -4.22 9.70
N PRO A 48 24.24 -2.92 9.48
CA PRO A 48 23.09 -2.58 8.64
C PRO A 48 23.36 -2.99 7.18
N SER A 49 22.28 -3.24 6.47
CA SER A 49 22.28 -3.62 5.04
C SER A 49 21.22 -2.85 4.28
N GLY A 50 21.27 -2.82 2.95
CA GLY A 50 20.29 -2.15 2.14
C GLY A 50 20.93 -1.42 0.96
N PHE A 51 20.08 -0.94 0.05
CA PHE A 51 20.57 -0.21 -1.13
C PHE A 51 21.41 1.01 -0.76
N ALA A 52 20.96 1.81 0.21
CA ALA A 52 21.66 3.02 0.64
C ALA A 52 23.00 2.69 1.32
N ILE A 53 23.02 1.64 2.13
CA ILE A 53 24.22 1.17 2.82
C ILE A 53 25.28 0.67 1.84
N ASP A 54 24.87 -0.20 0.92
CA ASP A 54 25.77 -0.73 -0.12
C ASP A 54 26.30 0.41 -1.01
N LEU A 55 25.42 1.32 -1.44
CA LEU A 55 25.81 2.45 -2.30
C LEU A 55 26.83 3.36 -1.62
N MET A 56 26.61 3.73 -0.34
CA MET A 56 27.53 4.60 0.38
C MET A 56 28.87 3.91 0.65
N THR A 57 28.84 2.60 0.86
CA THR A 57 30.06 1.79 1.02
C THR A 57 30.90 1.80 -0.26
N GLU A 58 30.27 1.65 -1.42
CA GLU A 58 30.94 1.74 -2.71
C GLU A 58 31.47 3.17 -3.00
N ILE A 59 30.67 4.21 -2.66
CA ILE A 59 31.11 5.61 -2.77
C ILE A 59 32.35 5.86 -1.91
N ALA A 60 32.34 5.45 -0.64
CA ALA A 60 33.47 5.62 0.26
C ALA A 60 34.71 4.86 -0.27
N THR A 61 34.52 3.63 -0.76
CA THR A 61 35.59 2.82 -1.37
C THR A 61 36.21 3.54 -2.58
N GLU A 62 35.38 4.12 -3.46
CA GLU A 62 35.85 4.87 -4.62
C GLU A 62 36.63 6.14 -4.23
N MET A 63 36.27 6.74 -3.08
CA MET A 63 36.98 7.88 -2.48
C MET A 63 38.25 7.46 -1.73
N GLY A 64 38.51 6.16 -1.59
CA GLY A 64 39.66 5.64 -0.80
C GLY A 64 39.46 5.79 0.71
N GLN A 65 38.22 5.85 1.18
CA GLN A 65 37.81 6.00 2.58
C GLN A 65 37.02 4.78 3.05
N THR A 66 36.82 4.67 4.37
CA THR A 66 35.89 3.71 4.97
C THR A 66 34.68 4.46 5.51
N VAL A 67 33.55 3.77 5.69
CA VAL A 67 32.32 4.36 6.23
C VAL A 67 31.75 3.47 7.33
N SER A 68 31.32 4.09 8.41
CA SER A 68 30.56 3.48 9.49
C SER A 68 29.14 4.02 9.51
N PHE A 69 28.18 3.22 9.95
CA PHE A 69 26.79 3.59 9.99
C PHE A 69 26.22 3.45 11.38
N GLU A 70 25.55 4.50 11.85
CA GLU A 70 24.70 4.49 13.03
C GLU A 70 23.23 4.44 12.60
N VAL A 71 22.48 3.49 13.13
CA VAL A 71 21.03 3.40 12.89
C VAL A 71 20.29 4.10 14.02
N VAL A 72 19.50 5.11 13.69
CA VAL A 72 18.73 5.89 14.68
C VAL A 72 17.25 5.55 14.63
N ASP A 73 16.55 5.81 15.74
CA ASP A 73 15.16 5.40 15.96
C ASP A 73 14.16 6.20 15.11
N SER A 74 14.49 7.42 14.67
CA SER A 74 13.55 8.27 13.97
C SER A 74 14.18 9.07 12.83
N PHE A 75 13.39 9.30 11.78
CA PHE A 75 13.80 10.10 10.63
C PHE A 75 14.11 11.56 10.98
N PRO A 76 13.33 12.27 11.84
CA PRO A 76 13.68 13.62 12.29
C PRO A 76 15.01 13.68 13.04
N ALA A 77 15.29 12.69 13.92
CA ALA A 77 16.56 12.63 14.64
C ALA A 77 17.75 12.49 13.69
N MET A 78 17.62 11.65 12.67
CA MET A 78 18.64 11.49 11.63
C MET A 78 18.95 12.83 10.92
N LEU A 79 17.93 13.56 10.49
CA LEU A 79 18.13 14.85 9.83
C LEU A 79 18.73 15.90 10.77
N GLN A 80 18.33 15.92 12.04
CA GLN A 80 18.87 16.83 13.05
C GLN A 80 20.38 16.62 13.26
N MET A 81 20.85 15.37 13.27
CA MET A 81 22.30 15.09 13.40
C MET A 81 23.09 15.67 12.23
N VAL A 82 22.54 15.63 11.01
CA VAL A 82 23.17 16.26 9.83
C VAL A 82 23.14 17.78 9.94
N GLU A 83 21.98 18.37 10.27
CA GLU A 83 21.84 19.83 10.40
C GLU A 83 22.81 20.42 11.43
N THR A 84 23.07 19.69 12.50
CA THR A 84 23.98 20.11 13.58
C THR A 84 25.43 19.66 13.38
N ALA A 85 25.74 19.05 12.22
CA ALA A 85 27.05 18.54 11.86
C ALA A 85 27.66 17.59 12.92
N GLN A 86 26.83 16.75 13.51
CA GLN A 86 27.27 15.70 14.44
C GLN A 86 27.84 14.49 13.72
N VAL A 87 27.49 14.33 12.45
CA VAL A 87 27.91 13.26 11.54
C VAL A 87 28.33 13.86 10.19
N ASP A 88 29.04 13.09 9.39
CA ASP A 88 29.47 13.50 8.05
C ASP A 88 28.33 13.52 7.04
N GLY A 89 27.26 12.74 7.29
CA GLY A 89 26.07 12.73 6.48
C GLY A 89 25.05 11.70 6.91
N ALA A 90 23.91 11.67 6.19
CA ALA A 90 22.88 10.68 6.33
C ALA A 90 22.48 10.08 4.98
N ILE A 91 22.20 8.79 4.96
CA ILE A 91 21.76 8.10 3.76
C ILE A 91 20.60 7.15 4.06
N ALA A 92 19.50 7.37 3.35
CA ALA A 92 18.28 6.53 3.34
C ALA A 92 17.45 6.93 2.10
N ASN A 93 16.12 6.81 2.17
CA ASN A 93 15.20 7.42 1.19
C ASN A 93 14.90 8.88 1.50
N ILE A 94 15.93 9.72 1.60
CA ILE A 94 15.81 11.14 2.00
C ILE A 94 15.40 11.96 0.79
N SER A 95 14.13 12.40 0.72
CA SER A 95 13.64 13.23 -0.36
C SER A 95 14.32 14.59 -0.36
N ILE A 96 14.89 14.99 -1.49
CA ILE A 96 15.44 16.32 -1.72
C ILE A 96 14.26 17.30 -1.84
N THR A 97 14.11 18.19 -0.88
CA THR A 97 13.06 19.21 -0.87
C THR A 97 13.68 20.59 -0.69
N ARG A 98 12.98 21.62 -1.16
CA ARG A 98 13.45 23.01 -0.99
C ARG A 98 13.68 23.37 0.47
N ASP A 99 12.82 22.90 1.36
CA ASP A 99 12.94 23.17 2.79
C ASP A 99 14.21 22.53 3.36
N ARG A 100 14.44 21.26 3.08
CA ARG A 100 15.63 20.51 3.53
C ARG A 100 16.91 21.08 2.92
N GLU A 101 16.92 21.38 1.60
CA GLU A 101 18.06 21.98 0.91
C GLU A 101 18.43 23.38 1.48
N SER A 102 17.49 24.06 2.14
CA SER A 102 17.79 25.35 2.82
C SER A 102 18.49 25.17 4.16
N ARG A 103 18.52 23.97 4.73
CA ARG A 103 19.08 23.67 6.06
C ARG A 103 20.29 22.73 6.01
N MET A 104 20.42 21.96 4.95
CA MET A 104 21.50 21.00 4.71
C MET A 104 21.79 20.90 3.22
N ASP A 105 22.95 20.41 2.83
CA ASP A 105 23.30 20.14 1.43
C ASP A 105 22.87 18.73 1.03
N PHE A 106 22.66 18.52 -0.27
CA PHE A 106 22.37 17.19 -0.82
C PHE A 106 23.35 16.80 -1.92
N SER A 107 23.60 15.53 -2.06
CA SER A 107 24.24 14.95 -3.24
C SER A 107 23.35 15.08 -4.48
N GLN A 108 23.88 14.68 -5.64
CA GLN A 108 23.03 14.33 -6.77
C GLN A 108 22.05 13.21 -6.38
N PRO A 109 20.88 13.13 -7.05
CA PRO A 109 19.92 12.10 -6.76
C PRO A 109 20.51 10.68 -6.85
N ILE A 110 20.32 9.90 -5.81
CA ILE A 110 20.68 8.48 -5.76
C ILE A 110 19.55 7.54 -6.16
N TYR A 111 18.32 8.02 -6.14
CA TYR A 111 17.13 7.24 -6.54
C TYR A 111 15.98 8.18 -6.94
N HIS A 112 15.20 7.75 -7.92
CA HIS A 112 13.96 8.43 -8.30
C HIS A 112 12.76 7.61 -7.85
N GLY A 113 12.04 8.12 -6.89
CA GLY A 113 10.87 7.48 -6.30
C GLY A 113 9.66 8.40 -6.33
N GLY A 114 8.93 8.41 -5.24
CA GLY A 114 7.79 9.30 -5.01
C GLY A 114 6.71 8.64 -4.18
N LEU A 115 5.70 9.43 -3.83
CA LEU A 115 4.63 8.98 -2.98
C LEU A 115 3.64 8.12 -3.76
N ARG A 116 3.24 7.02 -3.13
CA ARG A 116 2.21 6.09 -3.58
C ARG A 116 1.18 5.87 -2.48
N ILE A 117 0.08 5.25 -2.87
CA ILE A 117 -0.97 4.82 -1.96
C ILE A 117 -0.91 3.31 -1.86
N MET A 118 -0.93 2.79 -0.65
CA MET A 118 -1.19 1.39 -0.36
C MET A 118 -2.58 1.27 0.25
N VAL A 119 -3.34 0.30 -0.23
CA VAL A 119 -4.69 -0.01 0.22
C VAL A 119 -4.75 -1.44 0.77
N PRO A 120 -5.68 -1.76 1.67
CA PRO A 120 -5.88 -3.14 2.09
C PRO A 120 -6.11 -4.02 0.86
N ARG A 121 -5.37 -5.13 0.80
CA ARG A 121 -5.66 -6.14 -0.20
C ARG A 121 -7.03 -6.72 0.13
N ASP A 122 -7.95 -6.64 -0.80
CA ASP A 122 -9.26 -7.28 -0.64
C ASP A 122 -9.03 -8.75 -0.30
N GLN A 123 -9.08 -9.04 0.99
CA GLN A 123 -9.11 -10.40 1.48
C GLN A 123 -10.48 -10.95 1.07
N GLU A 124 -10.47 -11.62 -0.08
CA GLU A 124 -11.64 -12.20 -0.73
C GLU A 124 -12.69 -11.13 -1.07
N GLY A 125 -12.85 -10.81 -2.36
CA GLY A 125 -14.02 -10.09 -2.84
C GLY A 125 -15.23 -10.64 -2.13
N VAL A 126 -16.14 -9.78 -1.66
CA VAL A 126 -17.31 -10.09 -0.82
C VAL A 126 -17.74 -11.52 -1.04
N SER A 127 -17.42 -12.42 -0.10
CA SER A 127 -17.67 -13.84 -0.32
C SER A 127 -19.14 -13.97 -0.67
N ILE A 128 -19.44 -14.39 -1.89
CA ILE A 128 -20.82 -14.62 -2.35
C ILE A 128 -21.56 -15.45 -1.31
N TRP A 129 -20.83 -16.33 -0.61
CA TRP A 129 -21.36 -17.16 0.46
C TRP A 129 -21.71 -16.38 1.73
N SER A 130 -20.96 -15.35 2.13
CA SER A 130 -21.32 -14.53 3.30
C SER A 130 -22.56 -13.68 3.03
N THR A 131 -22.72 -13.19 1.81
CA THR A 131 -23.91 -12.46 1.36
C THR A 131 -25.12 -13.41 1.28
N LEU A 132 -24.92 -14.67 0.82
CA LEU A 132 -25.97 -15.68 0.73
C LEU A 132 -26.43 -16.21 2.10
N ILE A 133 -25.61 -16.10 3.14
CA ILE A 133 -25.93 -16.56 4.51
C ILE A 133 -26.36 -15.37 5.40
N SER A 134 -26.57 -14.19 4.84
CA SER A 134 -27.01 -13.02 5.61
C SER A 134 -28.42 -13.21 6.18
N LEU A 135 -28.65 -12.74 7.40
CA LEU A 135 -29.96 -12.79 8.06
C LEU A 135 -31.02 -12.05 7.23
N ASP A 136 -30.64 -10.97 6.56
CA ASP A 136 -31.54 -10.18 5.71
C ASP A 136 -32.02 -10.96 4.50
N LEU A 137 -31.14 -11.73 3.85
CA LEU A 137 -31.53 -12.59 2.74
C LEU A 137 -32.39 -13.76 3.21
N ALA A 138 -32.07 -14.36 4.35
CA ALA A 138 -32.90 -15.43 4.94
C ALA A 138 -34.31 -14.93 5.27
N LEU A 139 -34.42 -13.72 5.83
CA LEU A 139 -35.74 -13.10 6.10
C LEU A 139 -36.48 -12.76 4.81
N ALA A 140 -35.79 -12.27 3.79
CA ALA A 140 -36.39 -12.00 2.49
C ALA A 140 -36.91 -13.27 1.81
N ILE A 141 -36.17 -14.37 1.87
CA ILE A 141 -36.59 -15.69 1.36
C ILE A 141 -37.82 -16.20 2.14
N LEU A 142 -37.80 -16.07 3.46
CA LEU A 142 -38.94 -16.48 4.31
C LEU A 142 -40.20 -15.65 4.00
N ALA A 143 -40.04 -14.34 3.81
CA ALA A 143 -41.13 -13.44 3.43
C ALA A 143 -41.70 -13.80 2.05
N ALA A 144 -40.83 -14.08 1.07
CA ALA A 144 -41.26 -14.51 -0.26
C ALA A 144 -42.01 -15.84 -0.19
N PHE A 145 -41.55 -16.79 0.62
CA PHE A 145 -42.21 -18.07 0.83
C PHE A 145 -43.61 -17.89 1.48
N ALA A 146 -43.72 -17.03 2.48
CA ALA A 146 -44.97 -16.70 3.14
C ALA A 146 -45.95 -16.01 2.18
N LEU A 147 -45.47 -15.10 1.33
CA LEU A 147 -46.28 -14.44 0.30
C LEU A 147 -46.81 -15.44 -0.76
N LEU A 148 -45.96 -16.35 -1.25
CA LEU A 148 -46.36 -17.37 -2.21
C LEU A 148 -47.37 -18.32 -1.63
N LEU A 149 -47.16 -18.77 -0.39
CA LEU A 149 -48.10 -19.62 0.30
C LEU A 149 -49.45 -18.93 0.56
N GLY A 150 -49.40 -17.70 1.04
CA GLY A 150 -50.60 -16.89 1.29
C GLY A 150 -51.39 -16.59 0.02
N GLY A 151 -50.70 -16.17 -1.06
CA GLY A 151 -51.32 -15.92 -2.37
C GLY A 151 -51.90 -17.20 -2.98
N GLY A 152 -51.17 -18.29 -2.89
CA GLY A 152 -51.67 -19.62 -3.32
C GLY A 152 -52.89 -20.10 -2.55
N MET A 153 -52.88 -19.96 -1.22
CA MET A 153 -54.02 -20.33 -0.36
C MET A 153 -55.23 -19.44 -0.59
N LEU A 154 -55.01 -18.16 -0.89
CA LEU A 154 -56.11 -17.29 -1.27
C LEU A 154 -56.73 -17.69 -2.61
N MET A 155 -55.90 -18.09 -3.58
CA MET A 155 -56.41 -18.66 -4.84
C MET A 155 -57.15 -19.94 -4.62
N TRP A 156 -56.64 -20.85 -3.78
CA TRP A 156 -57.37 -22.06 -3.36
C TRP A 156 -58.76 -21.73 -2.80
N PHE A 157 -58.88 -20.72 -1.93
CA PHE A 157 -60.16 -20.32 -1.37
C PHE A 157 -61.16 -19.86 -2.44
N PHE A 158 -60.75 -19.19 -3.51
CA PHE A 158 -61.64 -18.76 -4.60
C PHE A 158 -61.96 -19.86 -5.60
N GLU A 159 -61.11 -20.86 -5.75
CA GLU A 159 -61.19 -21.83 -6.82
C GLU A 159 -61.56 -23.29 -6.36
N ARG A 160 -61.49 -23.57 -5.06
CA ARG A 160 -61.69 -24.94 -4.51
C ARG A 160 -62.98 -25.63 -4.96
N ASP A 161 -64.04 -24.87 -5.16
CA ASP A 161 -65.36 -25.39 -5.56
C ASP A 161 -65.54 -25.40 -7.09
N LYS A 162 -64.57 -24.96 -7.87
CA LYS A 162 -64.69 -24.76 -9.32
C LYS A 162 -63.64 -25.46 -10.14
N GLN A 163 -62.53 -25.87 -9.52
CA GLN A 163 -61.44 -26.49 -10.20
C GLN A 163 -60.88 -27.69 -9.45
N PRO A 164 -60.80 -28.87 -10.08
CA PRO A 164 -60.34 -30.12 -9.43
C PRO A 164 -58.95 -30.02 -8.84
N TYR A 165 -58.06 -29.16 -9.38
CA TYR A 165 -56.73 -28.98 -8.89
C TYR A 165 -56.66 -28.42 -7.47
N PHE A 166 -57.68 -27.64 -7.07
CA PHE A 166 -57.78 -27.03 -5.76
C PHE A 166 -58.81 -27.74 -4.85
N GLU A 167 -59.33 -28.92 -5.24
CA GLU A 167 -60.22 -29.73 -4.41
C GLU A 167 -59.49 -30.27 -3.17
N GLY A 168 -60.18 -30.36 -2.03
CA GLY A 168 -59.67 -30.91 -0.78
C GLY A 168 -59.57 -29.90 0.37
N ASP A 169 -59.20 -30.42 1.53
CA ASP A 169 -59.03 -29.63 2.74
C ASP A 169 -57.81 -28.71 2.64
N ALA A 170 -57.82 -27.62 3.42
CA ALA A 170 -56.75 -26.62 3.43
C ALA A 170 -55.33 -27.23 3.62
N LYS A 171 -55.19 -28.31 4.42
CA LYS A 171 -53.92 -28.99 4.62
C LYS A 171 -53.44 -29.73 3.37
N GLN A 172 -54.34 -30.34 2.62
CA GLN A 172 -54.01 -31.07 1.38
C GLN A 172 -53.75 -30.11 0.24
N ALA A 173 -54.43 -28.97 0.21
CA ALA A 173 -54.26 -27.92 -0.81
C ALA A 173 -53.02 -27.04 -0.62
N MET A 174 -52.35 -27.08 0.53
CA MET A 174 -51.26 -26.18 0.87
C MET A 174 -50.09 -26.26 -0.12
N PHE A 175 -49.63 -27.48 -0.42
CA PHE A 175 -48.52 -27.66 -1.38
C PHE A 175 -48.95 -27.39 -2.83
N PRO A 176 -50.08 -27.88 -3.33
CA PRO A 176 -50.59 -27.54 -4.65
C PRO A 176 -50.80 -26.04 -4.87
N ALA A 177 -51.34 -25.35 -3.87
CA ALA A 177 -51.56 -23.91 -3.93
C ALA A 177 -50.24 -23.11 -3.95
N PHE A 178 -49.28 -23.50 -3.11
CA PHE A 178 -47.93 -22.93 -3.12
C PHE A 178 -47.23 -23.20 -4.47
N TRP A 179 -47.28 -24.43 -4.96
CA TRP A 179 -46.69 -24.80 -6.24
C TRP A 179 -47.29 -24.03 -7.40
N TRP A 180 -48.58 -23.82 -7.39
CA TRP A 180 -49.28 -23.00 -8.38
C TRP A 180 -48.80 -21.56 -8.34
N ALA A 181 -48.72 -20.94 -7.17
CA ALA A 181 -48.23 -19.57 -7.02
C ALA A 181 -46.76 -19.43 -7.43
N LEU A 182 -45.91 -20.41 -7.08
CA LEU A 182 -44.52 -20.44 -7.49
C LEU A 182 -44.38 -20.51 -9.02
N ASN A 183 -45.12 -21.39 -9.69
CA ASN A 183 -45.12 -21.46 -11.16
C ASN A 183 -45.62 -20.19 -11.80
N LEU A 184 -46.60 -19.50 -11.22
CA LEU A 184 -47.10 -18.25 -11.70
C LEU A 184 -46.02 -17.17 -11.71
N VAL A 185 -45.24 -17.08 -10.64
CA VAL A 185 -44.16 -16.08 -10.51
C VAL A 185 -42.96 -16.42 -11.42
N VAL A 186 -42.61 -17.69 -11.54
CA VAL A 186 -41.40 -18.12 -12.32
C VAL A 186 -41.71 -18.18 -13.82
N ASN A 187 -42.86 -18.73 -14.22
CA ASN A 187 -43.16 -18.95 -15.63
C ASN A 187 -44.13 -17.92 -16.23
N GLY A 188 -44.71 -17.04 -15.41
CA GLY A 188 -45.59 -15.95 -15.87
C GLY A 188 -46.89 -16.39 -16.56
N GLY A 189 -47.28 -17.67 -16.42
CA GLY A 189 -48.43 -18.22 -17.12
C GLY A 189 -49.18 -19.28 -16.33
N PHE A 190 -50.41 -19.56 -16.73
CA PHE A 190 -51.31 -20.47 -16.04
C PHE A 190 -51.43 -21.85 -16.73
N GLU A 191 -50.99 -21.96 -17.97
CA GLU A 191 -51.19 -23.16 -18.81
C GLU A 191 -52.55 -23.84 -18.59
N GLU A 192 -52.56 -25.14 -18.19
CA GLU A 192 -53.78 -25.89 -17.99
C GLU A 192 -54.54 -25.58 -16.68
N ARG A 193 -53.99 -24.72 -15.80
CA ARG A 193 -54.52 -24.43 -14.43
C ARG A 193 -55.05 -23.02 -14.29
N MET A 194 -55.59 -22.46 -15.36
CA MET A 194 -56.18 -21.12 -15.36
C MET A 194 -57.36 -21.00 -14.42
N PRO A 195 -57.46 -19.95 -13.57
CA PRO A 195 -58.58 -19.71 -12.69
C PRO A 195 -59.89 -19.63 -13.47
N ARG A 196 -60.95 -20.30 -12.96
CA ARG A 196 -62.27 -20.35 -13.59
C ARG A 196 -63.23 -19.30 -13.05
N SER A 197 -63.06 -18.90 -11.80
CA SER A 197 -63.87 -17.83 -11.21
C SER A 197 -63.46 -16.42 -11.68
N VAL A 198 -64.40 -15.51 -11.70
CA VAL A 198 -64.12 -14.10 -12.03
C VAL A 198 -63.15 -13.50 -11.04
N PHE A 199 -63.34 -13.72 -9.74
CA PHE A 199 -62.45 -13.25 -8.69
C PHE A 199 -61.06 -13.89 -8.79
N GLY A 200 -61.01 -15.21 -9.06
CA GLY A 200 -59.73 -15.91 -9.29
C GLY A 200 -58.95 -15.32 -10.48
N ARG A 201 -59.61 -15.01 -11.59
CA ARG A 201 -58.99 -14.39 -12.77
C ARG A 201 -58.46 -12.99 -12.46
N LEU A 202 -59.24 -12.14 -11.82
CA LEU A 202 -58.80 -10.80 -11.41
C LEU A 202 -57.64 -10.85 -10.44
N PHE A 203 -57.70 -11.71 -9.43
CA PHE A 203 -56.65 -11.92 -8.45
C PHE A 203 -55.40 -12.51 -9.09
N GLY A 204 -55.51 -13.49 -9.96
CA GLY A 204 -54.42 -14.08 -10.71
C GLY A 204 -53.70 -13.03 -11.60
N THR A 205 -54.47 -12.19 -12.32
CA THR A 205 -53.91 -11.10 -13.10
C THR A 205 -53.14 -10.11 -12.23
N PHE A 206 -53.71 -9.73 -11.09
CA PHE A 206 -53.06 -8.86 -10.10
C PHE A 206 -51.75 -9.49 -9.58
N LEU A 207 -51.77 -10.79 -9.24
CA LEU A 207 -50.58 -11.53 -8.80
C LEU A 207 -49.47 -11.55 -9.86
N VAL A 208 -49.80 -11.78 -11.14
CA VAL A 208 -48.83 -11.77 -12.24
C VAL A 208 -48.16 -10.41 -12.36
N ILE A 209 -48.95 -9.34 -12.40
CA ILE A 209 -48.42 -7.98 -12.52
C ILE A 209 -47.54 -7.61 -11.29
N SER A 210 -48.05 -7.94 -10.09
CA SER A 210 -47.31 -7.70 -8.85
C SER A 210 -45.99 -8.48 -8.77
N SER A 211 -45.99 -9.75 -9.23
CA SER A 211 -44.78 -10.60 -9.21
C SER A 211 -43.68 -10.02 -10.12
N LEU A 212 -44.04 -9.57 -11.32
CA LEU A 212 -43.08 -8.92 -12.24
C LEU A 212 -42.47 -7.67 -11.61
N PHE A 213 -43.31 -6.90 -10.90
CA PHE A 213 -42.83 -5.68 -10.22
C PHE A 213 -41.86 -6.02 -9.06
N VAL A 214 -42.22 -7.00 -8.23
CA VAL A 214 -41.38 -7.45 -7.09
C VAL A 214 -40.05 -7.99 -7.57
N VAL A 215 -40.04 -8.86 -8.60
CA VAL A 215 -38.80 -9.40 -9.17
C VAL A 215 -37.93 -8.29 -9.75
N SER A 216 -38.54 -7.34 -10.49
CA SER A 216 -37.81 -6.20 -11.07
C SER A 216 -37.17 -5.31 -10.02
N VAL A 217 -37.87 -4.98 -8.94
CA VAL A 217 -37.36 -4.19 -7.81
C VAL A 217 -36.23 -4.94 -7.10
N PHE A 218 -36.38 -6.25 -6.90
CA PHE A 218 -35.37 -7.09 -6.26
C PHE A 218 -34.06 -7.14 -7.09
N VAL A 219 -34.16 -7.38 -8.39
CA VAL A 219 -33.01 -7.37 -9.29
C VAL A 219 -32.33 -6.00 -9.33
N ALA A 220 -33.12 -4.93 -9.43
CA ALA A 220 -32.58 -3.57 -9.43
C ALA A 220 -31.83 -3.24 -8.12
N HIS A 221 -32.39 -3.66 -6.97
CA HIS A 221 -31.77 -3.44 -5.67
C HIS A 221 -30.45 -4.20 -5.51
N ILE A 222 -30.40 -5.49 -5.91
CA ILE A 222 -29.17 -6.28 -5.88
C ILE A 222 -28.13 -5.67 -6.82
N THR A 223 -28.50 -5.32 -8.04
CA THR A 223 -27.57 -4.70 -9.01
C THR A 223 -27.03 -3.39 -8.49
N ALA A 224 -27.88 -2.53 -7.93
CA ALA A 224 -27.48 -1.25 -7.35
C ALA A 224 -26.52 -1.48 -6.16
N SER A 225 -26.80 -2.41 -5.26
CA SER A 225 -25.95 -2.70 -4.10
C SER A 225 -24.58 -3.21 -4.51
N ILE A 226 -24.50 -4.14 -5.46
CA ILE A 226 -23.23 -4.66 -5.98
C ILE A 226 -22.44 -3.54 -6.70
N THR A 227 -23.14 -2.73 -7.51
CA THR A 227 -22.49 -1.63 -8.25
C THR A 227 -21.96 -0.55 -7.31
N VAL A 228 -22.75 -0.13 -6.31
CA VAL A 228 -22.32 0.86 -5.32
C VAL A 228 -21.15 0.32 -4.49
N SER A 229 -21.20 -0.93 -4.05
CA SER A 229 -20.08 -1.53 -3.30
C SER A 229 -18.80 -1.62 -4.15
N ALA A 230 -18.92 -1.94 -5.43
CA ALA A 230 -17.77 -1.98 -6.34
C ALA A 230 -17.16 -0.59 -6.62
N ILE A 231 -17.99 0.47 -6.64
CA ILE A 231 -17.52 1.84 -6.93
C ILE A 231 -17.05 2.57 -5.65
N SER A 232 -17.74 2.39 -4.53
CA SER A 232 -17.49 3.16 -3.30
C SER A 232 -16.41 2.56 -2.39
N GLY A 233 -15.99 1.33 -2.64
CA GLY A 233 -15.01 0.60 -1.82
C GLY A 233 -13.56 0.82 -2.24
N SER A 234 -13.28 1.07 -3.51
CA SER A 234 -11.92 1.06 -4.04
C SER A 234 -11.31 2.46 -4.12
N ILE A 235 -10.18 2.62 -3.45
CA ILE A 235 -9.32 3.80 -3.57
C ILE A 235 -8.43 3.57 -4.79
N HIS A 236 -8.51 4.45 -5.79
CA HIS A 236 -7.69 4.39 -7.01
C HIS A 236 -6.78 5.61 -7.18
N SER A 237 -7.08 6.68 -6.45
CA SER A 237 -6.37 7.95 -6.56
C SER A 237 -6.40 8.74 -5.25
N VAL A 238 -5.61 9.81 -5.18
CA VAL A 238 -5.60 10.73 -4.03
C VAL A 238 -6.97 11.36 -3.76
N THR A 239 -7.78 11.57 -4.80
CA THR A 239 -9.12 12.18 -4.65
C THR A 239 -10.11 11.27 -3.92
N ASP A 240 -9.86 9.97 -3.90
CA ASP A 240 -10.75 8.99 -3.26
C ASP A 240 -10.46 8.83 -1.76
N LEU A 241 -9.42 9.52 -1.26
CA LEU A 241 -9.01 9.47 0.14
C LEU A 241 -9.86 10.36 1.06
N ASP A 242 -10.69 11.24 0.51
CA ASP A 242 -11.55 12.11 1.31
C ASP A 242 -12.53 11.28 2.16
N GLY A 243 -12.54 11.55 3.46
CA GLY A 243 -13.34 10.81 4.43
C GLY A 243 -12.86 9.39 4.74
N LYS A 244 -11.68 8.97 4.25
CA LYS A 244 -11.03 7.70 4.57
C LYS A 244 -10.06 7.87 5.74
N ARG A 245 -9.79 6.78 6.45
CA ARG A 245 -8.77 6.71 7.51
C ARG A 245 -7.40 6.54 6.85
N VAL A 246 -6.72 7.65 6.62
CA VAL A 246 -5.42 7.68 5.95
C VAL A 246 -4.32 7.77 6.99
N GLY A 247 -3.29 6.95 6.86
CA GLY A 247 -2.10 6.97 7.72
C GLY A 247 -0.84 7.36 6.96
N THR A 248 0.07 8.06 7.64
CA THR A 248 1.45 8.32 7.20
C THR A 248 2.35 8.59 8.40
N THR A 249 3.67 8.66 8.20
CA THR A 249 4.58 9.10 9.27
C THR A 249 4.62 10.63 9.38
N GLU A 250 4.80 11.12 10.60
CA GLU A 250 4.96 12.55 10.84
C GLU A 250 6.26 13.09 10.23
N GLU A 251 6.31 14.40 9.96
CA GLU A 251 7.45 15.11 9.36
C GLU A 251 7.95 14.52 8.02
N SER A 252 7.11 13.71 7.39
CA SER A 252 7.37 13.14 6.05
C SER A 252 6.87 14.07 4.95
N THR A 253 7.37 13.85 3.73
CA THR A 253 6.81 14.55 2.56
C THR A 253 5.35 14.18 2.29
N ALA A 254 4.91 13.03 2.78
CA ALA A 254 3.53 12.58 2.71
C ALA A 254 2.63 13.34 3.69
N SER A 255 3.07 13.56 4.95
CA SER A 255 2.31 14.36 5.90
C SER A 255 2.14 15.80 5.41
N ILE A 256 3.24 16.44 4.95
CA ILE A 256 3.20 17.78 4.37
C ILE A 256 2.23 17.85 3.17
N PHE A 257 2.24 16.83 2.31
CA PHE A 257 1.33 16.77 1.16
C PHE A 257 -0.15 16.71 1.57
N LEU A 258 -0.47 15.96 2.62
CA LEU A 258 -1.84 15.84 3.15
C LEU A 258 -2.28 17.14 3.83
N GLU A 259 -1.39 17.76 4.62
CA GLU A 259 -1.63 19.05 5.27
C GLU A 259 -1.90 20.17 4.26
N ASP A 260 -1.06 20.28 3.23
CA ASP A 260 -1.21 21.28 2.15
C ASP A 260 -2.56 21.18 1.44
N ARG A 261 -3.20 20.02 1.48
CA ARG A 261 -4.53 19.76 0.90
C ARG A 261 -5.67 19.82 1.89
N GLY A 262 -5.37 20.02 3.17
CA GLY A 262 -6.37 20.02 4.24
C GLY A 262 -7.00 18.66 4.47
N MET A 263 -6.30 17.57 4.13
CA MET A 263 -6.76 16.20 4.33
C MET A 263 -6.47 15.75 5.76
N VAL A 264 -7.45 15.09 6.38
CA VAL A 264 -7.28 14.52 7.72
C VAL A 264 -6.52 13.19 7.60
N TYR A 265 -5.50 13.01 8.42
CA TYR A 265 -4.70 11.79 8.48
C TYR A 265 -4.31 11.43 9.92
N SER A 266 -3.89 10.19 10.13
CA SER A 266 -3.26 9.73 11.35
C SER A 266 -1.75 9.75 11.16
N GLY A 267 -1.05 10.55 12.00
CA GLY A 267 0.42 10.65 12.00
C GLY A 267 1.03 9.59 12.91
N TYR A 268 2.14 8.99 12.48
CA TYR A 268 2.88 7.96 13.21
C TYR A 268 4.34 8.34 13.36
N ASP A 269 4.94 8.05 14.51
CA ASP A 269 6.36 8.33 14.77
C ASP A 269 7.30 7.38 14.01
N SER A 270 6.83 6.19 13.67
CA SER A 270 7.61 5.16 12.98
C SER A 270 6.83 4.46 11.87
N LEU A 271 7.58 3.88 10.92
CA LEU A 271 6.99 3.07 9.85
C LEU A 271 6.33 1.80 10.39
N ASP A 272 6.92 1.18 11.40
CA ASP A 272 6.40 -0.06 12.01
C ASP A 272 5.05 0.17 12.71
N ALA A 273 4.91 1.29 13.42
CA ALA A 273 3.64 1.66 14.03
C ALA A 273 2.55 1.91 12.98
N LEU A 274 2.88 2.62 11.90
CA LEU A 274 1.99 2.87 10.77
C LEU A 274 1.52 1.57 10.12
N LEU A 275 2.45 0.67 9.81
CA LEU A 275 2.14 -0.60 9.17
C LEU A 275 1.39 -1.55 10.10
N GLY A 276 1.70 -1.52 11.40
CA GLY A 276 1.00 -2.30 12.41
C GLY A 276 -0.50 -1.97 12.50
N ASP A 277 -0.86 -0.69 12.51
CA ASP A 277 -2.27 -0.26 12.51
C ASP A 277 -2.96 -0.56 11.16
N PHE A 278 -2.21 -0.48 10.07
CA PHE A 278 -2.72 -0.89 8.75
C PHE A 278 -3.04 -2.39 8.72
N GLU A 279 -2.18 -3.24 9.24
CA GLU A 279 -2.40 -4.69 9.34
C GLU A 279 -3.61 -5.07 10.21
N GLN A 280 -3.91 -4.26 11.23
CA GLN A 280 -5.07 -4.43 12.11
C GLN A 280 -6.39 -3.93 11.48
N GLY A 281 -6.31 -3.29 10.29
CA GLY A 281 -7.49 -2.74 9.61
C GLY A 281 -7.98 -1.41 10.20
N GLU A 282 -7.16 -0.72 10.97
CA GLU A 282 -7.49 0.61 11.50
C GLU A 282 -7.37 1.72 10.44
N LEU A 283 -6.67 1.45 9.34
CA LEU A 283 -6.46 2.36 8.23
C LEU A 283 -7.08 1.83 6.94
N ASP A 284 -7.69 2.73 6.17
CA ASP A 284 -8.25 2.45 4.83
C ASP A 284 -7.20 2.65 3.73
N ALA A 285 -6.17 3.46 4.00
CA ALA A 285 -5.04 3.69 3.11
C ALA A 285 -3.79 4.15 3.87
N VAL A 286 -2.63 3.83 3.31
CA VAL A 286 -1.33 4.38 3.71
C VAL A 286 -0.75 5.18 2.56
N ILE A 287 -0.30 6.39 2.84
CA ILE A 287 0.49 7.20 1.91
C ILE A 287 1.93 7.23 2.39
N PHE A 288 2.83 6.77 1.55
CA PHE A 288 4.25 6.77 1.87
C PHE A 288 5.11 6.63 0.61
N ASP A 289 6.44 6.56 0.79
CA ASP A 289 7.40 6.34 -0.29
C ASP A 289 7.13 5.01 -1.02
N GLY A 290 6.90 5.12 -2.33
CA GLY A 290 6.51 3.99 -3.17
C GLY A 290 7.44 2.79 -3.12
N PRO A 291 8.78 2.95 -3.17
CA PRO A 291 9.70 1.82 -3.07
C PRO A 291 9.60 1.05 -1.75
N ILE A 292 9.36 1.76 -0.64
CA ILE A 292 9.19 1.16 0.69
C ILE A 292 7.88 0.38 0.76
N LEU A 293 6.77 1.02 0.34
CA LEU A 293 5.48 0.34 0.27
C LEU A 293 5.51 -0.88 -0.65
N ALA A 294 6.20 -0.77 -1.80
CA ALA A 294 6.33 -1.88 -2.74
C ALA A 294 7.13 -3.05 -2.15
N HIS A 295 8.21 -2.74 -1.42
CA HIS A 295 8.98 -3.77 -0.71
C HIS A 295 8.12 -4.46 0.35
N TYR A 296 7.44 -3.70 1.20
CA TYR A 296 6.56 -4.25 2.21
C TYR A 296 5.46 -5.13 1.59
N ALA A 297 4.73 -4.63 0.58
CA ALA A 297 3.65 -5.37 -0.06
C ALA A 297 4.11 -6.63 -0.84
N GLN A 298 5.41 -6.77 -1.14
CA GLN A 298 5.98 -7.97 -1.77
C GLN A 298 6.53 -8.97 -0.75
N ASN A 299 6.74 -8.56 0.51
CA ASN A 299 7.32 -9.38 1.58
C ASN A 299 6.31 -9.53 2.74
N ASP A 300 6.55 -8.89 3.85
CA ASP A 300 5.79 -9.05 5.10
C ASP A 300 4.32 -8.62 4.95
N GLY A 301 4.06 -7.59 4.16
CA GLY A 301 2.73 -7.05 3.89
C GLY A 301 1.96 -7.72 2.76
N ALA A 302 2.51 -8.79 2.14
CA ALA A 302 1.94 -9.40 0.93
C ALA A 302 0.48 -9.86 1.07
N ARG A 303 0.05 -10.18 2.27
CA ARG A 303 -1.34 -10.58 2.58
C ARG A 303 -2.23 -9.43 3.01
N TYR A 304 -1.67 -8.29 3.40
CA TYR A 304 -2.41 -7.18 3.99
C TYR A 304 -2.71 -6.06 3.01
N GLY A 305 -1.74 -5.71 2.14
CA GLY A 305 -1.87 -4.55 1.29
C GLY A 305 -1.42 -4.75 -0.15
N GLU A 306 -1.93 -3.90 -1.01
CA GLU A 306 -1.45 -3.71 -2.36
C GLU A 306 -1.16 -2.24 -2.63
N VAL A 307 -0.10 -1.97 -3.39
CA VAL A 307 0.32 -0.62 -3.71
C VAL A 307 -0.23 -0.24 -5.07
N LEU A 308 -0.91 0.90 -5.16
CA LEU A 308 -1.41 1.42 -6.42
C LEU A 308 -0.24 1.80 -7.34
N ASP A 309 -0.37 1.54 -8.63
CA ASP A 309 0.70 1.77 -9.61
C ASP A 309 1.05 3.25 -9.80
N SER A 310 0.11 4.15 -9.51
CA SER A 310 0.28 5.59 -9.73
C SER A 310 1.19 6.22 -8.68
N VAL A 311 2.31 6.77 -9.14
CA VAL A 311 3.12 7.74 -8.37
C VAL A 311 2.46 9.10 -8.53
N PHE A 312 1.82 9.62 -7.50
CA PHE A 312 1.09 10.89 -7.59
C PHE A 312 1.94 12.12 -7.22
N ARG A 313 3.08 11.92 -6.55
CA ARG A 313 4.09 12.94 -6.25
C ARG A 313 5.48 12.35 -6.47
N PRO A 314 6.10 12.58 -7.64
CA PRO A 314 7.48 12.16 -7.88
C PRO A 314 8.46 12.87 -6.94
N GLU A 315 9.44 12.14 -6.44
CA GLU A 315 10.49 12.63 -5.55
C GLU A 315 11.84 12.06 -5.93
N SER A 316 12.90 12.82 -5.67
CA SER A 316 14.27 12.36 -5.82
C SER A 316 14.88 12.22 -4.45
N TYR A 317 15.53 11.11 -4.17
CA TYR A 317 16.23 10.88 -2.92
C TYR A 317 17.72 11.17 -3.10
N GLY A 318 18.34 11.73 -2.07
CA GLY A 318 19.76 12.10 -2.07
C GLY A 318 20.41 11.78 -0.73
N ILE A 319 21.73 11.87 -0.70
CA ILE A 319 22.54 11.81 0.52
C ILE A 319 22.49 13.20 1.15
N ALA A 320 22.02 13.28 2.39
CA ALA A 320 21.99 14.53 3.16
C ALA A 320 23.34 14.76 3.84
N LEU A 321 23.82 16.00 3.74
CA LEU A 321 25.16 16.39 4.19
C LEU A 321 25.09 17.72 4.96
N PRO A 322 25.98 17.96 5.93
CA PRO A 322 26.08 19.25 6.57
C PRO A 322 26.35 20.38 5.56
N THR A 323 25.71 21.53 5.79
CA THR A 323 25.84 22.71 4.89
C THR A 323 27.29 23.14 4.70
N GLY A 324 27.71 23.29 3.45
CA GLY A 324 29.05 23.76 3.07
C GLY A 324 30.16 22.72 3.22
N THR A 325 29.84 21.46 3.40
CA THR A 325 30.83 20.39 3.47
C THR A 325 31.53 20.17 2.13
N PRO A 326 32.85 19.96 2.09
CA PRO A 326 33.55 19.58 0.86
C PRO A 326 33.18 18.18 0.35
N LEU A 327 32.69 17.32 1.22
CA LEU A 327 32.32 15.93 0.88
C LEU A 327 31.28 15.82 -0.24
N ARG A 328 30.43 16.85 -0.41
CA ARG A 328 29.39 16.84 -1.44
C ARG A 328 29.93 16.62 -2.84
N GLU A 329 31.00 17.34 -3.19
CA GLU A 329 31.60 17.24 -4.52
C GLU A 329 32.29 15.88 -4.73
N ASP A 330 33.02 15.40 -3.72
CA ASP A 330 33.73 14.12 -3.78
C ASP A 330 32.73 12.95 -3.88
N ILE A 331 31.65 12.99 -3.10
CA ILE A 331 30.55 12.01 -3.19
C ILE A 331 29.89 12.04 -4.57
N ASN A 332 29.62 13.21 -5.12
CA ASN A 332 29.01 13.34 -6.45
C ASN A 332 29.89 12.78 -7.55
N VAL A 333 31.21 13.03 -7.49
CA VAL A 333 32.16 12.48 -8.46
C VAL A 333 32.25 10.97 -8.35
N ALA A 334 32.33 10.42 -7.14
CA ALA A 334 32.34 8.99 -6.90
C ALA A 334 31.02 8.33 -7.39
N LEU A 335 29.88 8.92 -7.07
CA LEU A 335 28.57 8.43 -7.52
C LEU A 335 28.48 8.38 -9.06
N LEU A 336 28.92 9.42 -9.75
CA LEU A 336 28.93 9.45 -11.22
C LEU A 336 29.81 8.33 -11.78
N ARG A 337 30.97 8.07 -11.16
CA ARG A 337 31.84 6.98 -11.57
C ARG A 337 31.20 5.60 -11.38
N LEU A 338 30.50 5.38 -10.27
CA LEU A 338 29.76 4.13 -10.04
C LEU A 338 28.63 3.95 -11.08
N ILE A 339 27.99 5.05 -11.51
CA ILE A 339 27.00 5.02 -12.60
C ILE A 339 27.66 4.65 -13.93
N GLU A 340 28.77 5.29 -14.29
CA GLU A 340 29.49 5.06 -15.55
C GLU A 340 30.08 3.64 -15.65
N THR A 341 30.53 3.08 -14.52
CA THR A 341 31.12 1.72 -14.46
C THR A 341 30.08 0.63 -14.35
N GLY A 342 28.80 0.97 -14.11
CA GLY A 342 27.69 0.02 -13.99
C GLY A 342 27.45 -0.53 -12.58
N VAL A 343 28.31 -0.24 -11.61
CA VAL A 343 28.16 -0.71 -10.21
C VAL A 343 26.83 -0.25 -9.62
N TYR A 344 26.44 1.02 -9.88
CA TYR A 344 25.14 1.54 -9.45
C TYR A 344 23.97 0.73 -10.05
N SER A 345 24.08 0.32 -11.31
CA SER A 345 23.05 -0.49 -11.96
C SER A 345 22.92 -1.86 -11.30
N ASP A 346 24.04 -2.50 -10.98
CA ASP A 346 24.07 -3.81 -10.32
C ASP A 346 23.44 -3.74 -8.93
N LEU A 347 23.73 -2.70 -8.15
CA LEU A 347 23.10 -2.44 -6.86
C LEU A 347 21.58 -2.20 -6.99
N SER A 348 21.17 -1.43 -8.00
CA SER A 348 19.76 -1.17 -8.26
C SER A 348 19.00 -2.46 -8.62
N VAL A 349 19.61 -3.33 -9.43
CA VAL A 349 19.03 -4.64 -9.77
C VAL A 349 18.98 -5.56 -8.55
N LYS A 350 20.02 -5.56 -7.72
CA LYS A 350 20.08 -6.36 -6.49
C LYS A 350 18.91 -6.05 -5.55
N TRP A 351 18.60 -4.77 -5.34
CA TRP A 351 17.66 -4.33 -4.32
C TRP A 351 16.23 -4.09 -4.81
N PHE A 352 16.06 -3.65 -6.05
CA PHE A 352 14.75 -3.29 -6.60
C PHE A 352 14.30 -4.18 -7.77
N GLY A 353 15.16 -5.10 -8.20
CA GLY A 353 14.95 -5.90 -9.40
C GLY A 353 15.29 -5.12 -10.68
N GLY A 354 15.39 -5.86 -11.80
CA GLY A 354 15.67 -5.24 -13.10
C GLY A 354 14.51 -4.34 -13.57
N PRO A 355 14.75 -3.50 -14.60
CA PRO A 355 13.70 -2.67 -15.17
C PRO A 355 12.52 -3.54 -15.61
N ARG A 356 11.34 -3.21 -15.10
CA ARG A 356 10.05 -3.80 -15.51
C ARG A 356 9.54 -3.09 -16.74
#